data_7344247781c34d106fc87469631823df
#
_entry.id   7344247781c34d106fc87469631823df
#
_cell.length_a   1.000
_cell.length_b   1.000
_cell.length_c   1.000
_cell.angle_alpha   90.00
_cell.angle_beta   90.00
_cell.angle_gamma   90.00
#
_symmetry.space_group_name_H-M   'P 1'
#
loop_
_entity.id
_entity.type
_entity.pdbx_description
1 polymer ?
#
loop_
_entity_poly.entity_id
_entity_poly.type
_entity_poly.pdbx_seq_one_letter_code
_entity_poly.pdbx_strand_id
1 'polypeptide(L)'
;YRRADVAGATYFFTVNLLNRKQTLLTDHIDTLRACIKTVKQRHPFHIDAMVILPDHLHAIWTLPPGDADFAKRWMLIKTAFSRALPKHENINQSRKSKRERGIWQRRYWEHLIRDELGYERHVDYIHYNPVKHGYVDKAFDWPSSSIHRFIEKGIISSDWGVGESIMLTSLRIR
;
A
#
# COMPACT_ATOMS: atom_id res chain seq x y z
N TYR A 1 -15.56 8.13 13.26
CA TYR A 1 -14.99 6.87 12.73
C TYR A 1 -14.09 6.20 13.78
N ARG A 2 -14.37 4.94 14.08
CA ARG A 2 -13.55 4.13 14.99
C ARG A 2 -12.85 3.05 14.17
N ARG A 3 -11.52 2.94 14.32
CA ARG A 3 -10.72 1.90 13.66
C ARG A 3 -11.16 0.52 14.11
N ALA A 4 -11.24 -0.42 13.19
CA ALA A 4 -11.34 -1.82 13.53
C ALA A 4 -10.02 -2.26 14.19
N ASP A 5 -10.12 -2.96 15.31
CA ASP A 5 -8.99 -3.42 16.12
C ASP A 5 -9.21 -4.92 16.39
N VAL A 6 -8.95 -5.73 15.37
CA VAL A 6 -9.15 -7.18 15.41
C VAL A 6 -7.80 -7.87 15.29
N ALA A 7 -7.40 -8.53 16.36
CA ALA A 7 -6.13 -9.24 16.42
C ALA A 7 -6.06 -10.39 15.41
N GLY A 8 -4.91 -10.54 14.75
CA GLY A 8 -4.66 -11.59 13.75
C GLY A 8 -5.44 -11.43 12.46
N ALA A 9 -6.12 -10.30 12.25
CA ALA A 9 -6.98 -10.09 11.10
C ALA A 9 -6.21 -9.59 9.86
N THR A 10 -6.91 -9.63 8.73
CA THR A 10 -6.44 -9.16 7.44
C THR A 10 -7.05 -7.80 7.12
N TYR A 11 -6.21 -6.86 6.72
CA TYR A 11 -6.61 -5.49 6.42
C TYR A 11 -6.12 -5.05 5.05
N PHE A 12 -6.95 -4.27 4.36
CA PHE A 12 -6.56 -3.51 3.18
C PHE A 12 -6.22 -2.07 3.58
N PHE A 13 -5.17 -1.52 2.99
CA PHE A 13 -4.70 -0.15 3.24
C PHE A 13 -4.54 0.64 1.96
N THR A 14 -4.82 1.96 2.06
CA THR A 14 -4.40 2.97 1.09
C THR A 14 -3.61 4.04 1.81
N VAL A 15 -2.36 4.23 1.42
CA VAL A 15 -1.43 5.19 2.06
C VAL A 15 -0.92 6.16 1.01
N ASN A 16 -1.12 7.46 1.26
CA ASN A 16 -0.89 8.51 0.27
C ASN A 16 0.24 9.47 0.68
N LEU A 17 0.99 9.94 -0.31
CA LEU A 17 1.79 11.15 -0.17
C LEU A 17 0.88 12.37 0.08
N LEU A 18 1.40 13.36 0.78
CA LEU A 18 0.69 14.63 1.01
C LEU A 18 0.47 15.38 -0.31
N ASN A 19 1.53 15.51 -1.10
CA ASN A 19 1.46 16.09 -2.43
C ASN A 19 1.33 14.96 -3.47
N ARG A 20 0.11 14.82 -4.00
CA ARG A 20 -0.25 13.77 -4.96
C ARG A 20 0.36 13.96 -6.36
N LYS A 21 1.05 15.07 -6.60
CA LYS A 21 1.80 15.33 -7.84
C LYS A 21 3.23 14.81 -7.80
N GLN A 22 3.73 14.43 -6.62
CA GLN A 22 5.06 13.87 -6.45
C GLN A 22 5.10 12.39 -6.83
N THR A 23 6.29 11.91 -7.17
CA THR A 23 6.57 10.54 -7.58
C THR A 23 7.56 9.83 -6.64
N LEU A 24 7.62 10.28 -5.38
CA LEU A 24 8.66 9.88 -4.43
C LEU A 24 8.70 8.37 -4.17
N LEU A 25 7.54 7.69 -4.20
CA LEU A 25 7.49 6.27 -3.86
C LEU A 25 8.17 5.40 -4.92
N THR A 26 8.02 5.73 -6.18
CA THR A 26 8.69 5.04 -7.29
C THR A 26 10.11 5.55 -7.51
N ASP A 27 10.37 6.84 -7.35
CA ASP A 27 11.72 7.41 -7.44
C ASP A 27 12.66 6.82 -6.37
N HIS A 28 12.13 6.52 -5.20
CA HIS A 28 12.87 5.95 -4.07
C HIS A 28 12.37 4.55 -3.69
N ILE A 29 12.03 3.74 -4.69
CA ILE A 29 11.40 2.44 -4.48
C ILE A 29 12.25 1.48 -3.64
N ASP A 30 13.56 1.44 -3.87
CA ASP A 30 14.46 0.56 -3.13
C ASP A 30 14.57 0.96 -1.66
N THR A 31 14.58 2.27 -1.39
CA THR A 31 14.53 2.81 -0.03
C THR A 31 13.23 2.43 0.68
N LEU A 32 12.10 2.58 0.00
CA LEU A 32 10.79 2.20 0.56
C LEU A 32 10.72 0.70 0.87
N ARG A 33 11.17 -0.14 -0.05
CA ARG A 33 11.25 -1.60 0.16
C ARG A 33 12.13 -1.98 1.33
N ALA A 34 13.28 -1.33 1.48
CA ALA A 34 14.19 -1.55 2.60
C ALA A 34 13.55 -1.15 3.94
N CYS A 35 12.83 -0.03 3.99
CA CYS A 35 12.09 0.40 5.18
C CYS A 35 11.00 -0.59 5.57
N ILE A 36 10.20 -1.07 4.61
CA ILE A 36 9.15 -2.07 4.83
C ILE A 36 9.78 -3.37 5.36
N LYS A 37 10.86 -3.84 4.73
CA LYS A 37 11.57 -5.05 5.14
C LYS A 37 12.09 -4.96 6.58
N THR A 38 12.71 -3.84 6.95
CA THR A 38 13.24 -3.62 8.30
C THR A 38 12.13 -3.61 9.35
N VAL A 39 11.01 -2.94 9.09
CA VAL A 39 9.87 -2.91 10.00
C VAL A 39 9.26 -4.30 10.11
N LYS A 40 9.10 -5.02 9.02
CA LYS A 40 8.56 -6.38 8.99
C LYS A 40 9.43 -7.37 9.79
N GLN A 41 10.75 -7.21 9.79
CA GLN A 41 11.66 -8.03 10.59
C GLN A 41 11.49 -7.80 12.09
N ARG A 42 11.27 -6.55 12.52
CA ARG A 42 11.14 -6.17 13.93
C ARG A 42 9.71 -6.32 14.47
N HIS A 43 8.73 -6.12 13.61
CA HIS A 43 7.30 -6.18 13.90
C HIS A 43 6.62 -7.03 12.83
N PRO A 44 6.69 -8.38 12.92
CA PRO A 44 6.26 -9.28 11.85
C PRO A 44 4.80 -9.07 11.43
N PHE A 45 4.56 -9.16 10.15
CA PHE A 45 3.25 -9.23 9.50
C PHE A 45 3.41 -9.86 8.13
N HIS A 46 2.34 -10.44 7.60
CA HIS A 46 2.33 -11.00 6.26
C HIS A 46 1.83 -9.96 5.25
N ILE A 47 2.54 -9.80 4.14
CA ILE A 47 2.10 -8.98 3.00
C ILE A 47 1.44 -9.92 2.01
N ASP A 48 0.11 -9.91 1.99
CA ASP A 48 -0.69 -10.76 1.09
C ASP A 48 -0.62 -10.26 -0.35
N ALA A 49 -0.79 -8.96 -0.53
CA ALA A 49 -0.65 -8.29 -1.82
C ALA A 49 -0.24 -6.83 -1.61
N MET A 50 0.45 -6.25 -2.60
CA MET A 50 0.83 -4.83 -2.57
C MET A 50 1.10 -4.32 -3.98
N VAL A 51 0.79 -3.04 -4.18
CA VAL A 51 1.22 -2.24 -5.33
C VAL A 51 1.70 -0.89 -4.86
N ILE A 52 2.83 -0.45 -5.40
CA ILE A 52 3.39 0.88 -5.12
C ILE A 52 3.29 1.70 -6.40
N LEU A 53 2.54 2.80 -6.30
CA LEU A 53 2.36 3.79 -7.35
C LEU A 53 3.19 5.04 -7.02
N PRO A 54 3.40 5.98 -7.93
CA PRO A 54 4.29 7.12 -7.68
C PRO A 54 3.96 7.92 -6.41
N ASP A 55 2.69 8.10 -6.10
CA ASP A 55 2.18 9.01 -5.06
C ASP A 55 1.36 8.32 -3.95
N HIS A 56 1.11 7.02 -4.09
CA HIS A 56 0.40 6.22 -3.09
C HIS A 56 0.69 4.74 -3.23
N LEU A 57 0.29 3.97 -2.25
CA LEU A 57 0.36 2.52 -2.29
C LEU A 57 -0.94 1.90 -1.75
N HIS A 58 -1.20 0.70 -2.19
CA HIS A 58 -2.21 -0.18 -1.61
C HIS A 58 -1.54 -1.46 -1.13
N ALA A 59 -2.01 -1.96 0.00
CA ALA A 59 -1.50 -3.21 0.56
C ALA A 59 -2.59 -4.01 1.28
N ILE A 60 -2.46 -5.32 1.26
CA ILE A 60 -3.19 -6.21 2.15
C ILE A 60 -2.17 -6.84 3.09
N TRP A 61 -2.41 -6.68 4.40
CA TRP A 61 -1.60 -7.30 5.46
C TRP A 61 -2.46 -8.23 6.31
N THR A 62 -1.88 -9.36 6.67
CA THR A 62 -2.40 -10.21 7.74
C THR A 62 -1.47 -10.10 8.96
N LEU A 63 -2.04 -9.71 10.09
CA LEU A 63 -1.29 -9.54 11.34
C LEU A 63 -1.12 -10.89 12.07
N PRO A 64 -0.08 -11.03 12.90
CA PRO A 64 0.10 -12.22 13.71
C PRO A 64 -1.06 -12.45 14.68
N PRO A 65 -1.32 -13.70 15.10
CA PRO A 65 -2.29 -13.98 16.15
C PRO A 65 -2.04 -13.13 17.41
N GLY A 66 -3.09 -12.54 17.96
CA GLY A 66 -3.02 -11.69 19.15
C GLY A 66 -2.54 -10.26 18.92
N ASP A 67 -2.20 -9.89 17.68
CA ASP A 67 -1.69 -8.56 17.32
C ASP A 67 -2.66 -7.84 16.41
N ALA A 68 -2.98 -6.59 16.72
CA ALA A 68 -3.82 -5.71 15.92
C ALA A 68 -3.12 -4.37 15.61
N ASP A 69 -1.84 -4.22 15.94
CA ASP A 69 -1.13 -2.94 15.87
C ASP A 69 -0.53 -2.65 14.50
N PHE A 70 -1.38 -2.52 13.48
CA PHE A 70 -0.97 -2.03 12.16
C PHE A 70 -0.55 -0.55 12.19
N ALA A 71 -1.11 0.24 13.10
CA ALA A 71 -0.83 1.68 13.17
C ALA A 71 0.64 1.96 13.50
N LYS A 72 1.23 1.21 14.43
CA LYS A 72 2.65 1.30 14.76
C LYS A 72 3.53 0.95 13.56
N ARG A 73 3.18 -0.09 12.82
CA ARG A 73 3.92 -0.52 11.63
C ARG A 73 3.92 0.56 10.55
N TRP A 74 2.77 1.13 10.23
CA TRP A 74 2.69 2.25 9.29
C TRP A 74 3.45 3.49 9.76
N MET A 75 3.35 3.84 11.03
CA MET A 75 4.12 4.94 11.61
C MET A 75 5.62 4.72 11.43
N LEU A 76 6.13 3.54 11.72
CA LEU A 76 7.55 3.20 11.60
C LEU A 76 8.01 3.22 10.14
N ILE A 77 7.25 2.66 9.20
CA ILE A 77 7.57 2.68 7.76
C ILE A 77 7.61 4.11 7.25
N LYS A 78 6.56 4.89 7.51
CA LYS A 78 6.46 6.28 7.06
C LYS A 78 7.58 7.15 7.63
N THR A 79 7.94 6.97 8.89
CA THR A 79 9.02 7.69 9.55
C THR A 79 10.38 7.30 8.97
N ALA A 80 10.66 6.02 8.81
CA ALA A 80 11.92 5.54 8.24
C ALA A 80 12.13 6.05 6.81
N PHE A 81 11.11 5.94 5.97
CA PHE A 81 11.16 6.45 4.60
C PHE A 81 11.40 7.96 4.56
N SER A 82 10.65 8.74 5.34
CA SER A 82 10.83 10.19 5.39
C SER A 82 12.23 10.60 5.83
N ARG A 83 12.82 9.91 6.81
CA ARG A 83 14.18 10.19 7.30
C ARG A 83 15.24 9.88 6.26
N ALA A 84 15.01 8.91 5.41
CA ALA A 84 15.96 8.52 4.36
C ALA A 84 15.99 9.46 3.16
N LEU A 85 14.99 10.34 3.01
CA LEU A 85 14.90 11.28 1.90
C LEU A 85 15.60 12.61 2.21
N PRO A 86 16.17 13.30 1.18
CA PRO A 86 16.67 14.66 1.31
C PRO A 86 15.57 15.62 1.77
N LYS A 87 15.90 16.64 2.54
CA LYS A 87 14.96 17.65 3.04
C LYS A 87 14.77 18.76 2.01
N HIS A 88 13.67 18.76 1.30
CA HIS A 88 13.32 19.78 0.30
C HIS A 88 11.87 20.28 0.43
N GLU A 89 11.10 19.70 1.35
CA GLU A 89 9.69 20.03 1.50
C GLU A 89 9.46 21.34 2.25
N ASN A 90 8.49 22.10 1.77
CA ASN A 90 7.96 23.27 2.48
C ASN A 90 6.78 22.83 3.36
N ILE A 91 6.90 22.99 4.66
CA ILE A 91 5.92 22.49 5.64
C ILE A 91 5.30 23.64 6.44
N ASN A 92 4.00 23.51 6.73
CA ASN A 92 3.26 24.46 7.53
C ASN A 92 3.62 24.37 9.03
N GLN A 93 3.18 25.38 9.81
CA GLN A 93 3.51 25.47 11.23
C GLN A 93 3.00 24.28 12.06
N SER A 94 1.82 23.73 11.74
CA SER A 94 1.27 22.56 12.42
C SER A 94 2.16 21.31 12.26
N ARG A 95 2.81 21.17 11.11
CA ARG A 95 3.73 20.06 10.87
C ARG A 95 5.10 20.31 11.51
N LYS A 96 5.58 21.54 11.48
CA LYS A 96 6.81 21.94 12.18
C LYS A 96 6.73 21.63 13.67
N SER A 97 5.63 22.02 14.33
CA SER A 97 5.42 21.81 15.76
C SER A 97 5.38 20.32 16.14
N LYS A 98 4.91 19.47 15.24
CA LYS A 98 4.87 18.01 15.39
C LYS A 98 6.11 17.28 14.87
N ARG A 99 7.10 18.02 14.39
CA ARG A 99 8.33 17.49 13.77
C ARG A 99 8.06 16.57 12.56
N GLU A 100 6.98 16.84 11.84
CA GLU A 100 6.62 16.10 10.62
C GLU A 100 7.32 16.71 9.40
N ARG A 101 7.76 15.85 8.49
CA ARG A 101 8.42 16.23 7.24
C ARG A 101 7.44 16.68 6.13
N GLY A 102 6.14 16.41 6.25
CA GLY A 102 5.16 16.75 5.22
C GLY A 102 5.24 15.87 3.96
N ILE A 103 5.83 14.70 4.05
CA ILE A 103 5.92 13.72 2.96
C ILE A 103 4.60 12.98 2.79
N TRP A 104 4.02 12.53 3.90
CA TRP A 104 2.83 11.70 3.92
C TRP A 104 1.59 12.45 4.39
N GLN A 105 0.41 12.04 3.90
CA GLN A 105 -0.83 12.36 4.58
C GLN A 105 -0.81 11.75 5.99
N ARG A 106 -1.34 12.47 6.98
CA ARG A 106 -1.37 11.98 8.38
C ARG A 106 -2.21 10.73 8.51
N ARG A 107 -3.38 10.73 7.87
CA ARG A 107 -4.32 9.62 7.86
C ARG A 107 -4.09 8.75 6.64
N TYR A 108 -4.41 7.48 6.78
CA TYR A 108 -4.50 6.51 5.71
C TYR A 108 -5.83 5.77 5.83
N TRP A 109 -6.28 5.16 4.75
CA TRP A 109 -7.46 4.32 4.74
C TRP A 109 -7.09 2.91 5.19
N GLU A 110 -7.90 2.33 6.10
CA GLU A 110 -7.84 0.93 6.44
C GLU A 110 -9.24 0.31 6.34
N HIS A 111 -9.30 -0.93 5.89
CA HIS A 111 -10.51 -1.71 5.78
C HIS A 111 -10.28 -3.13 6.25
N LEU A 112 -11.06 -3.60 7.21
CA LEU A 112 -11.02 -4.97 7.70
C LEU A 112 -11.65 -5.90 6.65
N ILE A 113 -10.86 -6.83 6.13
CA ILE A 113 -11.34 -7.86 5.21
C ILE A 113 -11.97 -8.99 6.04
N ARG A 114 -13.25 -9.30 5.78
CA ARG A 114 -14.05 -10.21 6.62
C ARG A 114 -14.28 -11.56 6.00
N ASP A 115 -14.19 -11.68 4.69
CA ASP A 115 -14.48 -12.89 3.94
C ASP A 115 -13.58 -13.05 2.72
N GLU A 116 -13.61 -14.22 2.11
CA GLU A 116 -12.78 -14.57 0.97
C GLU A 116 -13.11 -13.76 -0.28
N LEU A 117 -14.39 -13.51 -0.54
CA LEU A 117 -14.81 -12.69 -1.67
C LEU A 117 -14.29 -11.25 -1.55
N GLY A 118 -14.35 -10.67 -0.35
CA GLY A 118 -13.75 -9.37 -0.07
C GLY A 118 -12.23 -9.37 -0.27
N TYR A 119 -11.55 -10.43 0.16
CA TYR A 119 -10.13 -10.63 -0.05
C TYR A 119 -9.77 -10.65 -1.54
N GLU A 120 -10.42 -11.50 -2.32
CA GLU A 120 -10.19 -11.62 -3.77
C GLU A 120 -10.41 -10.29 -4.50
N ARG A 121 -11.49 -9.59 -4.20
CA ARG A 121 -11.80 -8.28 -4.80
C ARG A 121 -10.73 -7.23 -4.50
N HIS A 122 -10.18 -7.21 -3.29
CA HIS A 122 -9.11 -6.28 -2.94
C HIS A 122 -7.77 -6.67 -3.58
N VAL A 123 -7.47 -7.96 -3.70
CA VAL A 123 -6.30 -8.44 -4.45
C VAL A 123 -6.40 -8.01 -5.92
N ASP A 124 -7.54 -8.22 -6.56
CA ASP A 124 -7.78 -7.80 -7.94
C ASP A 124 -7.66 -6.28 -8.10
N TYR A 125 -8.22 -5.52 -7.17
CA TYR A 125 -8.10 -4.07 -7.14
C TYR A 125 -6.64 -3.62 -7.08
N ILE A 126 -5.84 -4.23 -6.22
CA ILE A 126 -4.39 -3.94 -6.10
C ILE A 126 -3.69 -4.21 -7.42
N HIS A 127 -3.87 -5.37 -7.99
CA HIS A 127 -3.15 -5.78 -9.20
C HIS A 127 -3.57 -5.01 -10.45
N TYR A 128 -4.83 -4.59 -10.54
CA TYR A 128 -5.34 -3.81 -11.66
C TYR A 128 -5.06 -2.31 -11.54
N ASN A 129 -4.67 -1.84 -10.38
CA ASN A 129 -4.54 -0.42 -10.07
C ASN A 129 -3.62 0.37 -11.03
N PRO A 130 -2.45 -0.14 -11.46
CA PRO A 130 -1.61 0.56 -12.44
C PRO A 130 -2.29 0.77 -13.80
N VAL A 131 -3.09 -0.19 -14.25
CA VAL A 131 -3.89 -0.08 -15.47
C VAL A 131 -5.02 0.92 -15.29
N LYS A 132 -5.73 0.85 -14.16
CA LYS A 132 -6.79 1.80 -13.79
C LYS A 132 -6.32 3.25 -13.84
N HIS A 133 -5.10 3.52 -13.37
CA HIS A 133 -4.51 4.86 -13.38
C HIS A 133 -3.82 5.23 -14.70
N GLY A 134 -3.80 4.35 -15.69
CA GLY A 134 -3.23 4.62 -16.99
C GLY A 134 -1.70 4.62 -17.04
N TYR A 135 -1.02 4.04 -16.05
CA TYR A 135 0.44 3.92 -16.06
C TYR A 135 0.95 2.87 -17.02
N VAL A 136 0.20 1.80 -17.20
CA VAL A 136 0.51 0.68 -18.11
C VAL A 136 -0.78 0.15 -18.73
N ASP A 137 -0.67 -0.53 -19.89
CA ASP A 137 -1.81 -1.19 -20.53
C ASP A 137 -2.07 -2.59 -19.97
N LYS A 138 -1.04 -3.25 -19.47
CA LYS A 138 -1.10 -4.57 -18.86
C LYS A 138 -0.63 -4.52 -17.41
N ALA A 139 -1.38 -5.13 -16.51
CA ALA A 139 -1.03 -5.16 -15.09
C ALA A 139 0.36 -5.77 -14.83
N PHE A 140 0.74 -6.79 -15.60
CA PHE A 140 2.05 -7.44 -15.57
C PHE A 140 3.22 -6.46 -15.83
N ASP A 141 3.01 -5.42 -16.60
CA ASP A 141 4.07 -4.49 -17.00
C ASP A 141 4.45 -3.50 -15.87
N TRP A 142 3.69 -3.47 -14.77
CA TRP A 142 4.02 -2.62 -13.62
C TRP A 142 5.00 -3.34 -12.68
N PRO A 143 6.25 -2.83 -12.52
CA PRO A 143 7.30 -3.57 -11.81
C PRO A 143 7.08 -3.64 -10.29
N SER A 144 6.44 -2.63 -9.68
CA SER A 144 6.26 -2.53 -8.22
C SER A 144 4.90 -3.06 -7.78
N SER A 145 4.62 -4.33 -8.10
CA SER A 145 3.37 -5.03 -7.82
C SER A 145 3.63 -6.47 -7.39
N SER A 146 2.82 -6.95 -6.45
CA SER A 146 2.80 -8.37 -6.08
C SER A 146 2.24 -9.30 -7.16
N ILE A 147 1.69 -8.76 -8.26
CA ILE A 147 1.15 -9.55 -9.37
C ILE A 147 2.16 -10.58 -9.90
N HIS A 148 3.45 -10.20 -9.94
CA HIS A 148 4.52 -11.08 -10.44
C HIS A 148 4.64 -12.35 -9.61
N ARG A 149 4.52 -12.25 -8.28
CA ARG A 149 4.51 -13.39 -7.38
C ARG A 149 3.29 -14.30 -7.60
N PHE A 150 2.13 -13.72 -7.86
CA PHE A 150 0.90 -14.47 -8.12
C PHE A 150 0.98 -15.24 -9.45
N ILE A 151 1.57 -14.62 -10.47
CA ILE A 151 1.81 -15.27 -11.77
C ILE A 151 2.84 -16.39 -11.62
N GLU A 152 3.95 -16.16 -10.94
CA GLU A 152 5.00 -17.13 -10.69
C GLU A 152 4.46 -18.37 -9.95
N LYS A 153 3.55 -18.18 -9.01
CA LYS A 153 2.87 -19.26 -8.28
C LYS A 153 1.73 -19.93 -9.05
N GLY A 154 1.43 -19.47 -10.27
CA GLY A 154 0.35 -20.00 -11.10
C GLY A 154 -1.06 -19.68 -10.59
N ILE A 155 -1.21 -18.69 -9.71
CA ILE A 155 -2.52 -18.27 -9.18
C ILE A 155 -3.33 -17.51 -10.22
N ILE A 156 -2.65 -16.67 -11.01
CA ILE A 156 -3.22 -15.93 -12.15
C ILE A 156 -2.31 -16.06 -13.36
N SER A 157 -2.85 -15.86 -14.57
CA SER A 157 -2.06 -15.89 -15.81
C SER A 157 -1.37 -14.56 -16.07
N SER A 158 -0.33 -14.54 -16.90
CA SER A 158 0.42 -13.33 -17.25
C SER A 158 -0.40 -12.31 -18.07
N ASP A 159 -1.49 -12.74 -18.70
CA ASP A 159 -2.43 -11.89 -19.44
C ASP A 159 -3.67 -11.51 -18.62
N TRP A 160 -3.67 -11.79 -17.31
CA TRP A 160 -4.75 -11.39 -16.43
C TRP A 160 -5.03 -9.89 -16.54
N GLY A 161 -6.30 -9.53 -16.65
CA GLY A 161 -6.75 -8.15 -16.76
C GLY A 161 -6.64 -7.54 -18.18
N VAL A 162 -6.17 -8.31 -19.18
CA VAL A 162 -6.08 -7.86 -20.56
C VAL A 162 -7.41 -8.14 -21.27
N GLY A 163 -8.06 -7.09 -21.83
CA GLY A 163 -9.27 -7.23 -22.64
C GLY A 163 -10.55 -7.58 -21.87
N GLU A 164 -10.48 -7.78 -20.58
CA GLU A 164 -11.65 -7.97 -19.72
C GLU A 164 -11.99 -6.68 -18.98
N SER A 165 -13.28 -6.31 -18.99
CA SER A 165 -13.81 -5.32 -18.07
C SER A 165 -13.80 -5.96 -16.68
N ILE A 166 -12.70 -5.83 -15.95
CA ILE A 166 -12.65 -6.28 -14.56
C ILE A 166 -13.66 -5.44 -13.81
N MET A 167 -14.75 -6.09 -13.39
CA MET A 167 -15.81 -5.45 -12.62
C MET A 167 -15.29 -5.06 -11.22
N LEU A 168 -14.53 -3.99 -11.14
CA LEU A 168 -14.15 -3.30 -9.90
C LEU A 168 -15.31 -2.45 -9.34
N THR A 169 -16.50 -2.64 -9.88
CA THR A 169 -17.68 -1.78 -9.72
C THR A 169 -18.27 -1.73 -8.33
N SER A 170 -17.78 -2.46 -7.35
CA SER A 170 -18.34 -2.43 -6.00
C SER A 170 -17.37 -1.95 -4.89
N LEU A 171 -16.12 -1.71 -5.20
CA LEU A 171 -15.18 -1.13 -4.23
C LEU A 171 -15.26 0.39 -4.30
N ARG A 172 -16.19 0.99 -3.56
CA ARG A 172 -16.14 2.40 -3.22
C ARG A 172 -14.99 2.62 -2.24
N ILE A 173 -13.78 2.60 -2.75
CA ILE A 173 -12.60 3.08 -2.03
C ILE A 173 -12.58 4.59 -2.25
N ARG A 174 -13.02 5.31 -1.25
CA ARG A 174 -12.98 6.78 -1.21
C ARG A 174 -11.57 7.27 -0.94
#